data_b4610ca6bd6fb912da1557b8c9bd2931
#
_entry.id   b4610ca6bd6fb912da1557b8c9bd2931
#
_cell.length_a   1.000
_cell.length_b   1.000
_cell.length_c   1.000
_cell.angle_alpha   90.00
_cell.angle_beta   90.00
_cell.angle_gamma   90.00
#
_symmetry.space_group_name_H-M   'P 1'
#
loop_
_entity.id
_entity.type
_entity.pdbx_description
1 polymer ?
#
loop_
_entity_poly.entity_id
_entity_poly.type
_entity_poly.pdbx_seq_one_letter_code
_entity_poly.pdbx_strand_id
1 'polypeptide(L)'
;MASGKLPDASADLAAAWDRIGRATGVLEAWVPFQMEISVIVARTEDGRIAVYDPAENIHRNHILHLSLSPARIPEATAREARELALAIAERIGLVGLLAVEMFVKDG
;
A
#
# COMPACT_ATOMS: atom_id res chain seq x y z
N MET A 1 3.34 -6.33 12.23
CA MET A 1 3.90 -6.96 11.03
C MET A 1 5.30 -6.44 10.79
N ALA A 2 6.25 -7.33 10.61
CA ALA A 2 7.59 -6.92 10.28
C ALA A 2 7.75 -6.93 8.77
N SER A 3 8.03 -5.79 8.19
CA SER A 3 8.40 -5.67 6.80
C SER A 3 9.77 -5.00 6.69
N GLY A 4 10.47 -5.23 5.62
CA GLY A 4 11.76 -4.63 5.43
C GLY A 4 12.58 -5.38 4.40
N LYS A 5 13.79 -4.90 4.23
CA LYS A 5 14.72 -5.51 3.29
C LYS A 5 15.15 -6.86 3.82
N LEU A 6 14.80 -7.92 3.09
CA LEU A 6 15.31 -9.24 3.36
C LEU A 6 16.61 -9.46 2.59
N PRO A 7 17.60 -10.02 3.24
CA PRO A 7 18.77 -10.48 2.53
C PRO A 7 18.41 -11.60 1.57
N ASP A 8 19.24 -11.78 0.57
CA ASP A 8 19.02 -12.77 -0.48
C ASP A 8 19.37 -14.18 -0.07
N ALA A 9 20.04 -14.38 1.05
CA ALA A 9 20.43 -15.71 1.48
C ALA A 9 19.35 -16.37 2.35
N SER A 10 19.02 -17.61 2.05
CA SER A 10 18.03 -18.36 2.83
C SER A 10 18.43 -18.50 4.31
N ALA A 11 19.71 -18.46 4.62
CA ALA A 11 20.19 -18.47 6.01
C ALA A 11 19.68 -17.28 6.81
N ASP A 12 19.38 -16.19 6.13
CA ASP A 12 18.92 -14.96 6.77
C ASP A 12 17.42 -15.00 7.11
N LEU A 13 16.67 -15.94 6.55
CA LEU A 13 15.26 -16.15 6.91
C LEU A 13 15.16 -16.63 8.36
N ALA A 14 16.04 -17.53 8.79
CA ALA A 14 16.05 -18.01 10.17
C ALA A 14 16.39 -16.87 11.14
N ALA A 15 17.36 -16.02 10.77
CA ALA A 15 17.72 -14.85 11.57
C ALA A 15 16.58 -13.84 11.64
N ALA A 16 15.88 -13.61 10.53
CA ALA A 16 14.74 -12.72 10.49
C ALA A 16 13.59 -13.26 11.34
N TRP A 17 13.35 -14.57 11.28
CA TRP A 17 12.33 -15.22 12.10
C TRP A 17 12.62 -15.06 13.60
N ASP A 18 13.87 -15.25 14.00
CA ASP A 18 14.29 -15.04 15.38
C ASP A 18 14.13 -13.58 15.80
N ARG A 19 14.41 -12.65 14.88
CA ARG A 19 14.35 -11.22 15.17
C ARG A 19 12.94 -10.74 15.48
N ILE A 20 11.92 -11.33 14.87
CA ILE A 20 10.54 -11.02 15.18
C ILE A 20 9.96 -11.87 16.31
N GLY A 21 10.83 -12.61 17.04
CA GLY A 21 10.41 -13.43 18.16
C GLY A 21 9.63 -14.68 17.75
N ARG A 22 9.88 -15.19 16.55
CA ARG A 22 9.20 -16.37 15.97
C ARG A 22 7.69 -16.22 15.92
N ALA A 23 7.20 -14.98 15.90
CA ALA A 23 5.79 -14.67 15.76
C ALA A 23 5.33 -14.85 14.32
N THR A 24 4.01 -14.95 14.14
CA THR A 24 3.42 -14.94 12.80
C THR A 24 3.79 -13.62 12.09
N GLY A 25 4.31 -13.74 10.88
CA GLY A 25 4.75 -12.60 10.10
C GLY A 25 4.40 -12.77 8.64
N VAL A 26 4.67 -11.74 7.86
CA VAL A 26 4.48 -11.76 6.40
C VAL A 26 5.85 -11.60 5.75
N LEU A 27 6.15 -12.52 4.83
CA LEU A 27 7.34 -12.41 4.00
C LEU A 27 6.96 -11.69 2.72
N GLU A 28 7.55 -10.53 2.51
CA GLU A 28 7.30 -9.72 1.33
C GLU A 28 8.56 -9.60 0.50
N ALA A 29 8.40 -9.62 -0.83
CA ALA A 29 9.50 -9.30 -1.73
C ALA A 29 9.85 -7.83 -1.60
N TRP A 30 11.15 -7.53 -1.67
CA TRP A 30 11.59 -6.15 -1.73
C TRP A 30 11.23 -5.56 -3.10
N VAL A 31 10.42 -4.49 -3.10
CA VAL A 31 10.04 -3.80 -4.32
C VAL A 31 10.78 -2.47 -4.39
N PRO A 32 11.66 -2.27 -5.38
CA PRO A 32 12.30 -0.97 -5.58
C PRO A 32 11.29 0.00 -6.20
N PHE A 33 10.52 0.67 -5.36
CA PHE A 33 9.49 1.60 -5.80
C PHE A 33 10.00 3.04 -5.79
N GLN A 34 9.38 3.87 -6.63
CA GLN A 34 9.68 5.30 -6.72
C GLN A 34 8.90 6.11 -5.71
N MET A 35 7.71 5.66 -5.36
CA MET A 35 6.78 6.42 -4.54
C MET A 35 5.77 5.48 -3.89
N GLU A 36 5.35 5.84 -2.69
CA GLU A 36 4.21 5.21 -2.04
C GLU A 36 3.00 6.12 -2.17
N ILE A 37 1.87 5.55 -2.55
CA ILE A 37 0.61 6.27 -2.64
C ILE A 37 -0.47 5.51 -1.88
N SER A 38 -1.53 6.24 -1.50
CA SER A 38 -2.74 5.65 -0.95
C SER A 38 -3.96 6.20 -1.68
N VAL A 39 -4.96 5.35 -1.85
CA VAL A 39 -6.25 5.74 -2.41
C VAL A 39 -7.31 5.39 -1.39
N ILE A 40 -8.11 6.38 -0.99
CA ILE A 40 -9.22 6.16 -0.06
C ILE A 40 -10.48 5.91 -0.87
N VAL A 41 -11.19 4.85 -0.52
CA VAL A 41 -12.46 4.48 -1.10
C VAL A 41 -13.52 4.49 -0.01
N ALA A 42 -14.65 5.11 -0.29
CA ALA A 42 -15.83 5.06 0.57
C ALA A 42 -16.95 4.34 -0.16
N ARG A 43 -17.58 3.39 0.49
CA ARG A 43 -18.70 2.65 -0.10
C ARG A 43 -19.80 2.47 0.93
N THR A 44 -21.02 2.74 0.50
CA THR A 44 -22.20 2.55 1.33
C THR A 44 -22.78 1.15 1.17
N GLU A 45 -23.67 0.78 2.06
CA GLU A 45 -24.33 -0.52 2.07
C GLU A 45 -25.12 -0.78 0.78
N ASP A 46 -25.70 0.27 0.21
CA ASP A 46 -26.47 0.18 -1.03
C ASP A 46 -25.60 0.25 -2.31
N GLY A 47 -24.30 0.24 -2.15
CA GLY A 47 -23.36 0.17 -3.27
C GLY A 47 -22.93 1.49 -3.87
N ARG A 48 -23.32 2.63 -3.29
CA ARG A 48 -22.77 3.91 -3.72
C ARG A 48 -21.32 4.01 -3.32
N ILE A 49 -20.49 4.54 -4.20
CA ILE A 49 -19.05 4.52 -4.00
C ILE A 49 -18.43 5.87 -4.37
N ALA A 50 -17.44 6.28 -3.61
CA ALA A 50 -16.61 7.44 -3.91
C ALA A 50 -15.15 7.02 -3.81
N VAL A 51 -14.34 7.45 -4.76
CA VAL A 51 -12.91 7.20 -4.81
C VAL A 51 -12.21 8.53 -4.80
N TYR A 52 -11.34 8.74 -3.82
CA TYR A 52 -10.58 9.99 -3.70
C TYR A 52 -9.35 9.95 -4.58
N ASP A 53 -8.80 11.12 -4.88
CA ASP A 53 -7.53 11.20 -5.61
C ASP A 53 -6.41 10.54 -4.82
N PRO A 54 -5.48 9.87 -5.52
CA PRO A 54 -4.32 9.30 -4.83
C PRO A 54 -3.54 10.35 -4.05
N ALA A 55 -3.11 9.99 -2.86
CA ALA A 55 -2.21 10.79 -2.06
C ALA A 55 -0.82 10.16 -2.06
N GLU A 56 0.18 11.00 -2.17
CA GLU A 56 1.58 10.60 -2.10
C GLU A 56 2.02 10.62 -0.65
N ASN A 57 2.59 9.53 -0.16
CA ASN A 57 3.00 9.39 1.23
C ASN A 57 4.51 9.34 1.34
N ILE A 58 5.04 10.19 2.19
CA ILE A 58 6.47 10.29 2.42
C ILE A 58 6.76 9.84 3.84
N HIS A 59 7.60 8.83 3.97
CA HIS A 59 8.00 8.27 5.26
C HIS A 59 9.41 8.71 5.64
N ARG A 60 9.62 8.90 6.94
CA ARG A 60 10.95 9.12 7.53
C ARG A 60 11.09 8.21 8.73
N ASN A 61 12.17 7.44 8.77
CA ASN A 61 12.43 6.49 9.86
C ASN A 61 11.23 5.54 10.10
N HIS A 62 10.63 5.05 9.00
CA HIS A 62 9.48 4.15 9.02
C HIS A 62 8.18 4.76 9.57
N ILE A 63 8.15 6.08 9.72
CA ILE A 63 6.96 6.80 10.19
C ILE A 63 6.46 7.72 9.08
N LEU A 64 5.16 7.73 8.86
CA LEU A 64 4.54 8.66 7.91
C LEU A 64 4.84 10.09 8.34
N HIS A 65 5.50 10.84 7.47
CA HIS A 65 5.91 12.22 7.73
C HIS A 65 5.01 13.22 7.05
N LEU A 66 4.63 12.96 5.79
CA LEU A 66 3.91 13.91 4.96
C LEU A 66 3.07 13.18 3.94
N SER A 67 1.86 13.66 3.72
CA SER A 67 1.01 13.22 2.62
C SER A 67 0.68 14.40 1.74
N LEU A 68 0.83 14.23 0.43
CA LEU A 68 0.52 15.24 -0.57
C LEU A 68 -0.66 14.77 -1.42
N SER A 69 -1.70 15.57 -1.50
CA SER A 69 -2.86 15.25 -2.32
C SER A 69 -3.19 16.43 -3.27
N PRO A 70 -3.36 16.18 -4.57
CA PRO A 70 -3.14 14.89 -5.23
C PRO A 70 -1.67 14.50 -5.32
N ALA A 71 -1.40 13.22 -5.47
CA ALA A 71 -0.04 12.72 -5.66
C ALA A 71 0.56 13.24 -6.97
N ARG A 72 1.87 13.45 -6.97
CA ARG A 72 2.61 13.94 -8.15
C ARG A 72 2.94 12.79 -9.09
N ILE A 73 1.90 12.26 -9.73
CA ILE A 73 1.99 11.14 -10.67
C ILE A 73 1.22 11.47 -11.93
N PRO A 74 1.56 10.82 -13.07
CA PRO A 74 0.78 11.00 -14.30
C PRO A 74 -0.70 10.63 -14.12
N GLU A 75 -1.58 11.29 -14.85
CA GLU A 75 -3.02 11.02 -14.75
C GLU A 75 -3.36 9.57 -15.10
N ALA A 76 -2.65 8.98 -16.04
CA ALA A 76 -2.85 7.56 -16.37
C ALA A 76 -2.56 6.65 -15.17
N THR A 77 -1.51 6.93 -14.42
CA THR A 77 -1.16 6.20 -13.21
C THR A 77 -2.19 6.43 -12.12
N ALA A 78 -2.63 7.67 -11.94
CA ALA A 78 -3.67 8.00 -10.96
C ALA A 78 -4.98 7.27 -11.26
N ARG A 79 -5.36 7.21 -12.53
CA ARG A 79 -6.56 6.49 -12.95
C ARG A 79 -6.46 5.00 -12.64
N GLU A 80 -5.33 4.40 -12.99
CA GLU A 80 -5.08 2.99 -12.71
C GLU A 80 -5.15 2.69 -11.22
N ALA A 81 -4.58 3.57 -10.40
CA ALA A 81 -4.62 3.43 -8.95
C ALA A 81 -6.06 3.50 -8.42
N ARG A 82 -6.86 4.44 -8.91
CA ARG A 82 -8.26 4.56 -8.51
C ARG A 82 -9.07 3.33 -8.94
N GLU A 83 -8.88 2.85 -10.15
CA GLU A 83 -9.58 1.67 -10.66
C GLU A 83 -9.22 0.42 -9.85
N LEU A 84 -7.97 0.26 -9.48
CA LEU A 84 -7.52 -0.85 -8.66
C LEU A 84 -8.15 -0.79 -7.27
N ALA A 85 -8.14 0.37 -6.64
CA ALA A 85 -8.75 0.55 -5.32
C ALA A 85 -10.26 0.28 -5.35
N LEU A 86 -10.94 0.74 -6.40
CA LEU A 86 -12.35 0.49 -6.61
C LEU A 86 -12.64 -1.01 -6.75
N ALA A 87 -11.85 -1.70 -7.55
CA ALA A 87 -12.01 -3.13 -7.77
C ALA A 87 -11.83 -3.92 -6.47
N ILE A 88 -10.86 -3.54 -5.65
CA ILE A 88 -10.64 -4.16 -4.34
C ILE A 88 -11.84 -3.95 -3.43
N ALA A 89 -12.34 -2.71 -3.34
CA ALA A 89 -13.47 -2.38 -2.48
C ALA A 89 -14.73 -3.15 -2.88
N GLU A 90 -14.99 -3.28 -4.17
CA GLU A 90 -16.14 -4.04 -4.67
C GLU A 90 -15.98 -5.53 -4.40
N ARG A 91 -14.78 -6.06 -4.61
CA ARG A 91 -14.51 -7.49 -4.44
C ARG A 91 -14.67 -7.95 -3.00
N ILE A 92 -14.27 -7.13 -2.03
CA ILE A 92 -14.41 -7.47 -0.61
C ILE A 92 -15.78 -7.10 -0.04
N GLY A 93 -16.65 -6.46 -0.83
CA GLY A 93 -17.95 -6.02 -0.35
C GLY A 93 -17.84 -4.95 0.74
N LEU A 94 -16.92 -4.02 0.57
CA LEU A 94 -16.66 -2.98 1.56
C LEU A 94 -17.91 -2.19 1.92
N VAL A 95 -18.11 -1.97 3.20
CA VAL A 95 -19.04 -0.97 3.74
C VAL A 95 -18.22 -0.07 4.66
N GLY A 96 -18.15 1.22 4.34
CA GLY A 96 -17.35 2.19 5.08
C GLY A 96 -16.18 2.71 4.27
N LEU A 97 -15.05 2.91 4.93
CA LEU A 97 -13.83 3.48 4.34
C LEU A 97 -12.73 2.44 4.25
N LEU A 98 -11.97 2.51 3.17
CA LEU A 98 -10.78 1.69 2.97
C LEU A 98 -9.67 2.56 2.38
N ALA A 99 -8.49 2.46 2.94
CA ALA A 99 -7.29 3.04 2.34
C ALA A 99 -6.50 1.91 1.69
N VAL A 100 -6.26 2.02 0.40
CA VAL A 100 -5.45 1.06 -0.35
C VAL A 100 -4.08 1.67 -0.58
N GLU A 101 -3.07 1.05 0.00
CA GLU A 101 -1.69 1.51 -0.14
C GLU A 101 -1.02 0.78 -1.29
N MET A 102 -0.29 1.52 -2.12
CA MET A 102 0.32 1.02 -3.33
C MET A 102 1.73 1.56 -3.49
N PHE A 103 2.54 0.81 -4.21
CA PHE A 103 3.85 1.27 -4.65
C PHE A 103 3.77 1.64 -6.12
N VAL A 104 4.34 2.79 -6.48
CA VAL A 104 4.50 3.20 -7.87
C VAL A 104 5.90 2.85 -8.32
N LYS A 105 5.98 2.05 -9.37
CA LYS A 105 7.24 1.65 -10.00
C LYS A 105 7.10 1.82 -11.50
N ASP A 106 8.02 2.60 -12.10
CA ASP A 106 8.05 2.85 -13.55
C ASP A 106 6.76 3.51 -14.09
N GLY A 107 6.13 4.30 -13.27
CA GLY A 107 4.93 5.04 -13.68
C GLY A 107 3.62 4.43 -13.32
#